data_593a4582164c976aa3f22ab4b54624f7
#
_entry.id   593a4582164c976aa3f22ab4b54624f7
#
_cell.length_a   1.000
_cell.length_b   1.000
_cell.length_c   1.000
_cell.angle_alpha   90.00
_cell.angle_beta   90.00
_cell.angle_gamma   90.00
#
_symmetry.space_group_name_H-M   'P 1'
#
loop_
_entity.id
_entity.type
_entity.pdbx_description
1 polymer ?
#
loop_
_entity_poly.entity_id
_entity_poly.type
_entity_poly.pdbx_seq_one_letter_code
_entity_poly.pdbx_strand_id
1 'polypeptide(L)'
;MAFAEKYNIGKVYDSYDEMFTDPDVDIIYITTPHNTHYGFMKKAILNKKHILVEKSITLNSDELGELIALAEENNVVIGEAMTVYHMPIYSKLREILDSGKLGKVNLITMNFGSFKEYDMNNRFFNRNLAGGAMLDIGVYALSFIRWFMDSKPDQLLSQVKPAPTGVDEQAGLLLMNKEGQMATVMLSLHSKQPKRGMVSCENGYIEIMEYPRAWEASVTYTETGDTEVITAGKNEDALAYELEDMEQAIAGDESKMHL
;
A
#
# COMPACT_ATOMS: atom_id res chain seq x y z
N MET A 1 17.42 -3.66 23.80
CA MET A 1 17.06 -3.55 25.23
C MET A 1 16.21 -2.30 25.48
N ALA A 2 16.70 -1.07 25.34
CA ALA A 2 15.93 0.15 25.67
C ALA A 2 14.53 0.29 24.98
N PHE A 3 14.38 -0.17 23.74
CA PHE A 3 13.09 -0.17 23.04
C PHE A 3 12.11 -1.17 23.69
N ALA A 4 12.57 -2.38 23.97
CA ALA A 4 11.75 -3.42 24.58
C ALA A 4 11.29 -3.02 26.00
N GLU A 5 12.19 -2.41 26.80
CA GLU A 5 11.85 -1.87 28.12
C GLU A 5 10.80 -0.75 28.02
N LYS A 6 10.99 0.19 27.05
CA LYS A 6 10.05 1.31 26.85
C LYS A 6 8.63 0.86 26.53
N TYR A 7 8.49 -0.21 25.76
CA TYR A 7 7.19 -0.71 25.28
C TYR A 7 6.74 -2.00 25.96
N ASN A 8 7.43 -2.41 27.04
CA ASN A 8 7.11 -3.61 27.83
C ASN A 8 7.01 -4.88 26.97
N ILE A 9 7.97 -5.07 26.02
CA ILE A 9 8.01 -6.24 25.16
C ILE A 9 8.52 -7.43 25.98
N GLY A 10 7.72 -8.50 26.05
CA GLY A 10 7.96 -9.64 26.94
C GLY A 10 9.16 -10.50 26.54
N LYS A 11 9.50 -10.59 25.24
CA LYS A 11 10.60 -11.41 24.73
C LYS A 11 11.39 -10.69 23.64
N VAL A 12 12.70 -10.73 23.72
CA VAL A 12 13.61 -10.19 22.72
C VAL A 12 14.50 -11.32 22.25
N TYR A 13 14.70 -11.43 20.94
CA TYR A 13 15.54 -12.45 20.32
C TYR A 13 16.90 -11.86 19.93
N ASP A 14 17.96 -12.65 20.08
CA ASP A 14 19.30 -12.26 19.67
C ASP A 14 19.53 -12.48 18.16
N SER A 15 18.72 -13.34 17.53
CA SER A 15 18.73 -13.58 16.10
C SER A 15 17.33 -13.72 15.52
N TYR A 16 17.19 -13.41 14.21
CA TYR A 16 15.92 -13.64 13.48
C TYR A 16 15.58 -15.14 13.41
N ASP A 17 16.58 -16.02 13.30
CA ASP A 17 16.36 -17.47 13.18
C ASP A 17 15.75 -18.04 14.47
N GLU A 18 16.13 -17.54 15.64
CA GLU A 18 15.47 -17.89 16.91
C GLU A 18 14.00 -17.47 16.94
N MET A 19 13.71 -16.27 16.47
CA MET A 19 12.32 -15.78 16.41
C MET A 19 11.48 -16.60 15.43
N PHE A 20 12.00 -16.93 14.25
CA PHE A 20 11.28 -17.73 13.26
C PHE A 20 10.97 -19.14 13.74
N THR A 21 11.83 -19.74 14.56
CA THR A 21 11.67 -21.10 15.07
C THR A 21 10.87 -21.19 16.39
N ASP A 22 10.56 -20.05 17.01
CA ASP A 22 9.82 -20.03 18.27
C ASP A 22 8.35 -20.50 18.08
N PRO A 23 7.91 -21.57 18.78
CA PRO A 23 6.54 -22.05 18.65
C PRO A 23 5.48 -21.09 19.21
N ASP A 24 5.86 -20.13 20.06
CA ASP A 24 4.93 -19.16 20.65
C ASP A 24 4.72 -17.92 19.74
N VAL A 25 5.35 -17.88 18.57
CA VAL A 25 5.19 -16.82 17.57
C VAL A 25 4.37 -17.34 16.42
N ASP A 26 3.20 -16.75 16.15
CA ASP A 26 2.32 -17.10 15.03
C ASP A 26 2.48 -16.18 13.83
N ILE A 27 2.71 -14.89 14.07
CA ILE A 27 2.79 -13.84 13.05
C ILE A 27 4.12 -13.12 13.15
N ILE A 28 4.76 -12.89 12.01
CA ILE A 28 5.95 -12.05 11.89
C ILE A 28 5.58 -10.74 11.17
N TYR A 29 5.78 -9.61 11.83
CA TYR A 29 5.69 -8.30 11.19
C TYR A 29 7.06 -7.84 10.72
N ILE A 30 7.27 -7.79 9.40
CA ILE A 30 8.57 -7.43 8.78
C ILE A 30 8.59 -5.94 8.48
N THR A 31 9.47 -5.20 9.17
CA THR A 31 9.63 -3.74 9.04
C THR A 31 11.03 -3.33 8.62
N THR A 32 11.75 -4.24 7.98
CA THR A 32 13.11 -4.06 7.52
C THR A 32 13.16 -3.29 6.17
N PRO A 33 14.34 -2.91 5.63
CA PRO A 33 14.42 -2.30 4.30
C PRO A 33 13.89 -3.22 3.19
N HIS A 34 13.29 -2.64 2.15
CA HIS A 34 12.60 -3.34 1.05
C HIS A 34 13.42 -4.49 0.43
N ASN A 35 14.72 -4.29 0.24
CA ASN A 35 15.62 -5.29 -0.34
C ASN A 35 15.85 -6.54 0.53
N THR A 36 15.33 -6.57 1.74
CA THR A 36 15.47 -7.70 2.67
C THR A 36 14.17 -8.50 2.84
N HIS A 37 13.03 -7.96 2.40
CA HIS A 37 11.71 -8.55 2.61
C HIS A 37 11.62 -9.97 2.07
N TYR A 38 11.99 -10.19 0.81
CA TYR A 38 11.95 -11.51 0.18
C TYR A 38 12.65 -12.60 1.01
N GLY A 39 13.89 -12.32 1.47
CA GLY A 39 14.67 -13.28 2.24
C GLY A 39 14.05 -13.61 3.60
N PHE A 40 13.52 -12.61 4.31
CA PHE A 40 12.87 -12.82 5.60
C PHE A 40 11.50 -13.49 5.44
N MET A 41 10.70 -13.09 4.45
CA MET A 41 9.41 -13.72 4.15
C MET A 41 9.60 -15.20 3.84
N LYS A 42 10.55 -15.56 2.96
CA LYS A 42 10.83 -16.94 2.62
C LYS A 42 11.20 -17.78 3.84
N LYS A 43 12.05 -17.26 4.73
CA LYS A 43 12.41 -17.93 5.99
C LYS A 43 11.20 -18.11 6.91
N ALA A 44 10.40 -17.08 7.09
CA ALA A 44 9.21 -17.13 7.93
C ALA A 44 8.19 -18.16 7.42
N ILE A 45 7.91 -18.19 6.11
CA ILE A 45 6.99 -19.17 5.48
C ILE A 45 7.48 -20.60 5.72
N LEU A 46 8.77 -20.88 5.50
CA LEU A 46 9.36 -22.20 5.72
C LEU A 46 9.28 -22.66 7.20
N ASN A 47 9.17 -21.71 8.12
CA ASN A 47 8.93 -21.96 9.55
C ASN A 47 7.43 -21.88 9.92
N LYS A 48 6.54 -21.85 8.92
CA LYS A 48 5.08 -21.81 9.07
C LYS A 48 4.57 -20.64 9.89
N LYS A 49 5.21 -19.46 9.74
CA LYS A 49 4.77 -18.22 10.35
C LYS A 49 3.95 -17.41 9.34
N HIS A 50 2.81 -16.90 9.77
CA HIS A 50 2.05 -15.91 9.02
C HIS A 50 2.84 -14.60 8.95
N ILE A 51 2.64 -13.81 7.89
CA ILE A 51 3.48 -12.64 7.64
C ILE A 51 2.64 -11.42 7.31
N LEU A 52 2.85 -10.36 8.08
CA LEU A 52 2.52 -9.00 7.68
C LEU A 52 3.85 -8.30 7.34
N VAL A 53 3.99 -7.75 6.15
CA VAL A 53 5.24 -7.12 5.72
C VAL A 53 5.00 -5.68 5.26
N GLU A 54 5.89 -4.77 5.65
CA GLU A 54 5.84 -3.39 5.18
C GLU A 54 5.90 -3.29 3.65
N LYS A 55 5.29 -2.26 3.16
CA LYS A 55 5.34 -1.91 1.73
C LYS A 55 6.75 -1.41 1.35
N SER A 56 7.26 -1.65 0.18
CA SER A 56 6.77 -2.56 -0.85
C SER A 56 7.10 -3.99 -0.50
N ILE A 57 6.15 -4.87 -0.66
CA ILE A 57 6.26 -6.29 -0.25
C ILE A 57 7.49 -6.98 -0.83
N THR A 58 7.74 -6.82 -2.14
CA THR A 58 8.93 -7.34 -2.85
C THR A 58 9.45 -6.31 -3.85
N LEU A 59 10.58 -6.56 -4.47
CA LEU A 59 11.18 -5.68 -5.48
C LEU A 59 10.67 -5.95 -6.90
N ASN A 60 10.09 -7.11 -7.14
CA ASN A 60 9.58 -7.52 -8.44
C ASN A 60 8.49 -8.61 -8.30
N SER A 61 7.74 -8.82 -9.39
CA SER A 61 6.64 -9.78 -9.44
C SER A 61 7.08 -11.25 -9.36
N ASP A 62 8.30 -11.58 -9.77
CA ASP A 62 8.77 -12.96 -9.74
C ASP A 62 9.04 -13.40 -8.29
N GLU A 63 9.67 -12.53 -7.49
CA GLU A 63 9.82 -12.75 -6.05
C GLU A 63 8.46 -12.92 -5.35
N LEU A 64 7.49 -12.06 -5.68
CA LEU A 64 6.15 -12.16 -5.10
C LEU A 64 5.46 -13.45 -5.51
N GLY A 65 5.51 -13.82 -6.78
CA GLY A 65 4.91 -15.06 -7.29
C GLY A 65 5.48 -16.31 -6.60
N GLU A 66 6.80 -16.36 -6.38
CA GLU A 66 7.44 -17.45 -5.64
C GLU A 66 6.95 -17.51 -4.19
N LEU A 67 6.86 -16.36 -3.51
CA LEU A 67 6.41 -16.30 -2.11
C LEU A 67 4.94 -16.67 -1.95
N ILE A 68 4.07 -16.29 -2.89
CA ILE A 68 2.65 -16.69 -2.89
C ILE A 68 2.55 -18.20 -3.00
N ALA A 69 3.20 -18.82 -3.98
CA ALA A 69 3.18 -20.27 -4.15
C ALA A 69 3.71 -21.00 -2.91
N LEU A 70 4.81 -20.51 -2.33
CA LEU A 70 5.40 -21.08 -1.13
C LEU A 70 4.48 -20.95 0.09
N ALA A 71 3.75 -19.83 0.22
CA ALA A 71 2.80 -19.57 1.30
C ALA A 71 1.60 -20.54 1.20
N GLU A 72 1.06 -20.73 0.00
CA GLU A 72 -0.01 -21.71 -0.27
C GLU A 72 0.41 -23.13 0.11
N GLU A 73 1.61 -23.57 -0.32
CA GLU A 73 2.14 -24.90 0.02
C GLU A 73 2.30 -25.12 1.52
N ASN A 74 2.59 -24.07 2.28
CA ASN A 74 2.81 -24.14 3.73
C ASN A 74 1.57 -23.78 4.57
N ASN A 75 0.44 -23.43 3.95
CA ASN A 75 -0.78 -22.94 4.60
C ASN A 75 -0.50 -21.69 5.47
N VAL A 76 0.23 -20.75 4.93
CA VAL A 76 0.62 -19.49 5.57
C VAL A 76 -0.08 -18.32 4.89
N VAL A 77 -0.66 -17.42 5.67
CA VAL A 77 -1.19 -16.16 5.17
C VAL A 77 -0.05 -15.17 5.08
N ILE A 78 0.07 -14.50 3.94
CA ILE A 78 0.98 -13.35 3.75
C ILE A 78 0.16 -12.12 3.38
N GLY A 79 0.51 -10.96 3.91
CA GLY A 79 -0.16 -9.69 3.61
C GLY A 79 0.83 -8.53 3.56
N GLU A 80 0.58 -7.59 2.65
CA GLU A 80 1.30 -6.32 2.60
C GLU A 80 0.64 -5.31 3.53
N ALA A 81 1.42 -4.64 4.38
CA ALA A 81 0.97 -3.55 5.24
C ALA A 81 0.71 -2.29 4.38
N MET A 82 -0.33 -2.37 3.55
CA MET A 82 -0.77 -1.31 2.66
C MET A 82 -2.03 -0.66 3.23
N THR A 83 -1.86 0.35 4.08
CA THR A 83 -2.92 1.02 4.82
C THR A 83 -4.15 1.40 3.97
N VAL A 84 -3.97 1.73 2.68
CA VAL A 84 -5.07 2.03 1.76
C VAL A 84 -6.14 0.93 1.74
N TYR A 85 -5.75 -0.34 1.83
CA TYR A 85 -6.69 -1.46 1.77
C TYR A 85 -7.42 -1.72 3.10
N HIS A 86 -6.88 -1.23 4.21
CA HIS A 86 -7.35 -1.52 5.57
C HIS A 86 -8.10 -0.36 6.23
N MET A 87 -7.96 0.88 5.71
CA MET A 87 -8.69 2.02 6.27
C MET A 87 -10.19 1.92 5.98
N PRO A 88 -11.08 2.00 7.00
CA PRO A 88 -12.53 1.84 6.85
C PRO A 88 -13.18 2.79 5.86
N ILE A 89 -12.59 3.96 5.61
CA ILE A 89 -13.11 4.94 4.65
C ILE A 89 -13.22 4.35 3.23
N TYR A 90 -12.28 3.50 2.81
CA TYR A 90 -12.27 2.94 1.47
C TYR A 90 -13.44 1.99 1.21
N SER A 91 -13.82 1.18 2.21
CA SER A 91 -15.03 0.33 2.14
C SER A 91 -16.28 1.19 2.02
N LYS A 92 -16.37 2.28 2.78
CA LYS A 92 -17.47 3.23 2.69
C LYS A 92 -17.58 3.89 1.31
N LEU A 93 -16.47 4.28 0.73
CA LEU A 93 -16.44 4.87 -0.61
C LEU A 93 -16.80 3.85 -1.68
N ARG A 94 -16.42 2.59 -1.51
CA ARG A 94 -16.84 1.50 -2.40
C ARG A 94 -18.35 1.29 -2.32
N GLU A 95 -18.96 1.27 -1.13
CA GLU A 95 -20.42 1.20 -0.97
C GLU A 95 -21.15 2.33 -1.73
N ILE A 96 -20.61 3.55 -1.71
CA ILE A 96 -21.17 4.70 -2.45
C ILE A 96 -21.08 4.48 -3.96
N LEU A 97 -19.94 4.01 -4.47
CA LEU A 97 -19.79 3.69 -5.89
C LEU A 97 -20.74 2.56 -6.32
N ASP A 98 -20.82 1.49 -5.54
CA ASP A 98 -21.64 0.31 -5.81
C ASP A 98 -23.15 0.65 -5.73
N SER A 99 -23.55 1.71 -5.02
CA SER A 99 -24.93 2.22 -5.03
C SER A 99 -25.39 2.75 -6.40
N GLY A 100 -24.43 3.01 -7.30
CA GLY A 100 -24.68 3.56 -8.63
C GLY A 100 -25.00 5.07 -8.68
N LYS A 101 -25.09 5.77 -7.54
CA LYS A 101 -25.40 7.21 -7.50
C LYS A 101 -24.42 8.07 -8.29
N LEU A 102 -23.13 7.73 -8.24
CA LEU A 102 -22.07 8.44 -8.95
C LEU A 102 -21.93 8.01 -10.42
N GLY A 103 -22.62 6.93 -10.85
CA GLY A 103 -22.41 6.33 -12.16
C GLY A 103 -21.04 5.63 -12.25
N LYS A 104 -20.53 5.45 -13.45
CA LYS A 104 -19.26 4.75 -13.69
C LYS A 104 -18.06 5.62 -13.35
N VAL A 105 -17.03 4.99 -12.82
CA VAL A 105 -15.70 5.60 -12.69
C VAL A 105 -15.08 5.74 -14.07
N ASN A 106 -14.61 6.94 -14.42
CA ASN A 106 -13.99 7.23 -15.71
C ASN A 106 -12.51 7.59 -15.58
N LEU A 107 -12.16 8.40 -14.57
CA LEU A 107 -10.81 8.94 -14.43
C LEU A 107 -10.38 8.94 -12.96
N ILE A 108 -9.12 8.55 -12.70
CA ILE A 108 -8.49 8.63 -11.39
C ILE A 108 -7.24 9.52 -11.50
N THR A 109 -7.10 10.48 -10.59
CA THR A 109 -5.92 11.36 -10.56
C THR A 109 -5.22 11.25 -9.21
N MET A 110 -3.92 10.91 -9.24
CA MET A 110 -3.11 10.71 -8.03
C MET A 110 -1.87 11.59 -8.05
N ASN A 111 -1.58 12.21 -6.93
CA ASN A 111 -0.29 12.86 -6.74
C ASN A 111 0.27 12.62 -5.33
N PHE A 112 1.59 12.46 -5.25
CA PHE A 112 2.31 12.30 -4.00
C PHE A 112 3.72 12.91 -4.13
N GLY A 113 3.94 14.04 -3.50
CA GLY A 113 5.27 14.65 -3.37
C GLY A 113 5.73 14.59 -1.93
N SER A 114 6.81 13.85 -1.68
CA SER A 114 7.42 13.73 -0.36
C SER A 114 8.82 14.32 -0.39
N PHE A 115 8.95 15.60 -0.01
CA PHE A 115 10.26 16.26 0.01
C PHE A 115 11.21 15.55 0.97
N LYS A 116 12.26 14.94 0.42
CA LYS A 116 13.36 14.29 1.14
C LYS A 116 14.63 15.08 0.99
N GLU A 117 15.49 15.02 2.00
CA GLU A 117 16.86 15.53 1.89
C GLU A 117 17.57 14.82 0.72
N TYR A 118 18.27 15.63 -0.12
CA TYR A 118 18.91 15.13 -1.34
C TYR A 118 20.27 14.49 -1.03
N ASP A 119 20.23 13.43 -0.23
CA ASP A 119 21.37 12.60 0.15
C ASP A 119 21.30 11.24 -0.51
N MET A 120 22.28 10.96 -1.38
CA MET A 120 22.38 9.71 -2.14
C MET A 120 22.70 8.48 -1.29
N ASN A 121 23.09 8.66 -0.03
CA ASN A 121 23.35 7.57 0.90
C ASN A 121 22.12 7.16 1.70
N ASN A 122 21.10 8.03 1.76
CA ASN A 122 19.90 7.70 2.49
C ASN A 122 19.03 6.68 1.69
N ARG A 123 18.16 5.95 2.39
CA ARG A 123 17.36 4.86 1.80
C ARG A 123 16.48 5.30 0.61
N PHE A 124 16.10 6.57 0.53
CA PHE A 124 15.20 7.07 -0.51
C PHE A 124 15.89 7.20 -1.87
N PHE A 125 17.19 7.49 -1.88
CA PHE A 125 17.98 7.68 -3.11
C PHE A 125 19.04 6.60 -3.32
N ASN A 126 19.21 5.67 -2.38
CA ASN A 126 20.22 4.61 -2.47
C ASN A 126 19.67 3.39 -3.22
N ARG A 127 20.25 3.10 -4.39
CA ARG A 127 19.83 1.95 -5.21
C ARG A 127 20.01 0.60 -4.50
N ASN A 128 21.05 0.45 -3.69
CA ASN A 128 21.33 -0.80 -2.96
C ASN A 128 20.32 -1.07 -1.83
N LEU A 129 19.57 -0.05 -1.42
CA LEU A 129 18.52 -0.15 -0.41
C LEU A 129 17.12 -0.13 -1.05
N ALA A 130 17.04 -0.34 -2.39
CA ALA A 130 15.81 -0.28 -3.14
C ALA A 130 15.09 1.06 -2.99
N GLY A 131 15.83 2.18 -3.12
CA GLY A 131 15.28 3.53 -3.14
C GLY A 131 14.50 3.80 -4.43
N GLY A 132 13.87 4.96 -4.49
CA GLY A 132 13.07 5.42 -5.62
C GLY A 132 11.64 5.77 -5.25
N ALA A 133 11.03 6.67 -6.01
CA ALA A 133 9.69 7.18 -5.77
C ALA A 133 8.63 6.08 -5.97
N MET A 134 8.80 5.21 -6.94
CA MET A 134 7.85 4.12 -7.22
C MET A 134 7.73 3.16 -6.04
N LEU A 135 8.86 2.69 -5.49
CA LEU A 135 8.85 1.76 -4.36
C LEU A 135 8.48 2.44 -3.03
N ASP A 136 8.87 3.70 -2.80
CA ASP A 136 8.56 4.36 -1.52
C ASP A 136 7.13 4.93 -1.45
N ILE A 137 6.67 5.61 -2.51
CA ILE A 137 5.39 6.33 -2.51
C ILE A 137 4.45 5.95 -3.65
N GLY A 138 4.98 5.39 -4.75
CA GLY A 138 4.17 4.98 -5.91
C GLY A 138 3.26 3.80 -5.61
N VAL A 139 3.68 2.88 -4.76
CA VAL A 139 2.86 1.75 -4.31
C VAL A 139 1.52 2.20 -3.71
N TYR A 140 1.50 3.27 -2.92
CA TYR A 140 0.25 3.83 -2.38
C TYR A 140 -0.67 4.36 -3.49
N ALA A 141 -0.12 5.07 -4.47
CA ALA A 141 -0.90 5.60 -5.59
C ALA A 141 -1.48 4.48 -6.47
N LEU A 142 -0.68 3.44 -6.74
CA LEU A 142 -1.12 2.28 -7.50
C LEU A 142 -2.16 1.45 -6.75
N SER A 143 -2.01 1.26 -5.45
CA SER A 143 -3.00 0.59 -4.59
C SER A 143 -4.33 1.33 -4.57
N PHE A 144 -4.29 2.67 -4.46
CA PHE A 144 -5.49 3.50 -4.57
C PHE A 144 -6.19 3.31 -5.93
N ILE A 145 -5.44 3.37 -7.03
CA ILE A 145 -5.98 3.16 -8.37
C ILE A 145 -6.61 1.77 -8.48
N ARG A 146 -5.93 0.74 -8.00
CA ARG A 146 -6.44 -0.63 -8.02
C ARG A 146 -7.72 -0.82 -7.20
N TRP A 147 -7.87 -0.08 -6.11
CA TRP A 147 -9.08 -0.11 -5.29
C TRP A 147 -10.32 0.39 -6.05
N PHE A 148 -10.15 1.41 -6.89
CA PHE A 148 -11.27 2.07 -7.56
C PHE A 148 -11.48 1.65 -9.02
N MET A 149 -10.50 1.05 -9.69
CA MET A 149 -10.65 0.51 -11.04
C MET A 149 -11.33 -0.85 -11.05
N ASP A 150 -12.17 -1.10 -12.06
CA ASP A 150 -12.89 -2.37 -12.22
C ASP A 150 -11.97 -3.53 -12.64
N SER A 151 -10.87 -3.24 -13.32
CA SER A 151 -9.85 -4.23 -13.68
C SER A 151 -8.43 -3.66 -13.62
N LYS A 152 -7.43 -4.53 -13.69
CA LYS A 152 -6.01 -4.12 -13.77
C LYS A 152 -5.77 -3.26 -14.99
N PRO A 153 -4.97 -2.18 -14.90
CA PRO A 153 -4.45 -1.49 -16.07
C PRO A 153 -3.68 -2.44 -16.98
N ASP A 154 -3.93 -2.36 -18.28
CA ASP A 154 -3.24 -3.14 -19.31
C ASP A 154 -2.46 -2.25 -20.30
N GLN A 155 -2.63 -0.93 -20.19
CA GLN A 155 -1.87 0.06 -20.95
C GLN A 155 -1.17 1.01 -20.00
N LEU A 156 0.11 1.28 -20.28
CA LEU A 156 0.97 2.15 -19.47
C LEU A 156 1.85 3.02 -20.36
N LEU A 157 1.81 4.33 -20.14
CA LEU A 157 2.84 5.27 -20.55
C LEU A 157 3.51 5.84 -19.31
N SER A 158 4.84 5.93 -19.34
CA SER A 158 5.60 6.44 -18.19
C SER A 158 6.74 7.34 -18.61
N GLN A 159 7.05 8.30 -17.75
CA GLN A 159 8.26 9.11 -17.83
C GLN A 159 8.90 9.23 -16.46
N VAL A 160 10.20 9.08 -16.40
CA VAL A 160 10.98 9.06 -15.15
C VAL A 160 12.11 10.06 -15.23
N LYS A 161 12.29 10.85 -14.17
CA LYS A 161 13.52 11.62 -13.92
C LYS A 161 14.36 10.84 -12.91
N PRO A 162 15.54 10.32 -13.29
CA PRO A 162 16.41 9.61 -12.37
C PRO A 162 17.16 10.57 -11.44
N ALA A 163 17.42 10.12 -10.21
CA ALA A 163 18.44 10.68 -9.33
C ALA A 163 19.86 10.28 -9.81
N PRO A 164 20.95 10.89 -9.31
CA PRO A 164 22.33 10.53 -9.65
C PRO A 164 22.67 9.05 -9.42
N THR A 165 22.00 8.37 -8.50
CA THR A 165 22.14 6.93 -8.22
C THR A 165 21.41 6.02 -9.18
N GLY A 166 20.61 6.60 -10.11
CA GLY A 166 19.83 5.86 -11.08
C GLY A 166 18.47 5.35 -10.59
N VAL A 167 18.07 5.65 -9.33
CA VAL A 167 16.70 5.42 -8.88
C VAL A 167 15.79 6.53 -9.40
N ASP A 168 14.49 6.27 -9.50
CA ASP A 168 13.49 7.26 -9.89
C ASP A 168 13.27 8.31 -8.78
N GLU A 169 13.71 9.54 -9.05
CA GLU A 169 13.44 10.71 -8.20
C GLU A 169 12.01 11.21 -8.40
N GLN A 170 11.57 11.23 -9.66
CA GLN A 170 10.23 11.61 -10.07
C GLN A 170 9.70 10.60 -11.09
N ALA A 171 8.41 10.32 -11.01
CA ALA A 171 7.73 9.47 -11.99
C ALA A 171 6.36 10.05 -12.36
N GLY A 172 6.06 10.05 -13.65
CA GLY A 172 4.73 10.33 -14.19
C GLY A 172 4.20 9.10 -14.92
N LEU A 173 2.96 8.71 -14.62
CA LEU A 173 2.31 7.55 -15.24
C LEU A 173 0.97 7.96 -15.83
N LEU A 174 0.63 7.38 -16.98
CA LEU A 174 -0.70 7.36 -17.55
C LEU A 174 -1.09 5.89 -17.77
N LEU A 175 -2.17 5.48 -17.14
CA LEU A 175 -2.67 4.11 -17.12
C LEU A 175 -4.04 4.06 -17.78
N MET A 176 -4.39 2.92 -18.40
CA MET A 176 -5.74 2.63 -18.85
C MET A 176 -6.01 1.13 -18.70
N ASN A 177 -7.25 0.76 -18.38
CA ASN A 177 -7.70 -0.62 -18.36
C ASN A 177 -8.61 -0.94 -19.53
N LYS A 178 -9.00 -2.21 -19.70
CA LYS A 178 -9.87 -2.68 -20.79
C LYS A 178 -11.29 -2.08 -20.78
N GLU A 179 -11.76 -1.58 -19.62
CA GLU A 179 -13.03 -0.87 -19.47
C GLU A 179 -12.96 0.59 -19.92
N GLY A 180 -11.76 1.08 -20.30
CA GLY A 180 -11.51 2.46 -20.72
C GLY A 180 -11.37 3.45 -19.56
N GLN A 181 -11.27 2.98 -18.32
CA GLN A 181 -10.97 3.82 -17.18
C GLN A 181 -9.49 4.24 -17.22
N MET A 182 -9.24 5.52 -17.06
CA MET A 182 -7.87 6.07 -17.11
C MET A 182 -7.41 6.50 -15.72
N ALA A 183 -6.09 6.44 -15.48
CA ALA A 183 -5.50 7.02 -14.28
C ALA A 183 -4.21 7.77 -14.59
N THR A 184 -3.96 8.85 -13.85
CA THR A 184 -2.71 9.59 -13.89
C THR A 184 -2.06 9.59 -12.51
N VAL A 185 -0.73 9.46 -12.49
CA VAL A 185 0.08 9.49 -11.26
C VAL A 185 1.24 10.46 -11.45
N MET A 186 1.46 11.35 -10.48
CA MET A 186 2.64 12.20 -10.41
C MET A 186 3.33 12.05 -9.05
N LEU A 187 4.57 11.57 -9.06
CA LEU A 187 5.37 11.30 -7.87
C LEU A 187 6.64 12.16 -7.84
N SER A 188 7.05 12.57 -6.64
CA SER A 188 8.36 13.18 -6.44
C SER A 188 8.91 12.93 -5.03
N LEU A 189 10.19 12.57 -4.92
CA LEU A 189 10.93 12.51 -3.66
C LEU A 189 11.64 13.82 -3.32
N HIS A 190 11.67 14.78 -4.23
CA HIS A 190 12.36 16.07 -4.02
C HIS A 190 11.49 17.30 -4.31
N SER A 191 10.17 17.10 -4.40
CA SER A 191 9.19 18.18 -4.48
C SER A 191 8.00 17.86 -3.59
N LYS A 192 7.55 18.82 -2.78
CA LYS A 192 6.36 18.65 -1.95
C LYS A 192 5.10 18.82 -2.78
N GLN A 193 4.18 17.86 -2.68
CA GLN A 193 2.81 17.94 -3.19
C GLN A 193 1.83 17.46 -2.10
N PRO A 194 0.56 17.87 -2.14
CA PRO A 194 -0.48 17.20 -1.36
C PRO A 194 -0.54 15.71 -1.71
N LYS A 195 -0.84 14.86 -0.75
CA LYS A 195 -1.19 13.45 -1.00
C LYS A 195 -2.67 13.42 -1.34
N ARG A 196 -3.00 13.59 -2.61
CA ARG A 196 -4.36 13.76 -3.08
C ARG A 196 -4.72 12.66 -4.07
N GLY A 197 -5.85 12.00 -3.85
CA GLY A 197 -6.51 11.13 -4.79
C GLY A 197 -7.87 11.69 -5.19
N MET A 198 -8.21 11.60 -6.47
CA MET A 198 -9.52 11.97 -6.99
C MET A 198 -10.04 10.88 -7.91
N VAL A 199 -11.30 10.47 -7.69
CA VAL A 199 -12.03 9.50 -8.51
C VAL A 199 -13.19 10.23 -9.18
N SER A 200 -13.08 10.45 -10.49
CA SER A 200 -14.10 11.15 -11.28
C SER A 200 -15.03 10.14 -11.94
N CYS A 201 -16.33 10.34 -11.70
CA CYS A 201 -17.40 9.49 -12.18
C CYS A 201 -18.33 10.25 -13.14
N GLU A 202 -19.32 9.58 -13.72
CA GLU A 202 -20.31 10.20 -14.64
C GLU A 202 -21.13 11.30 -13.95
N ASN A 203 -21.54 11.08 -12.70
CA ASN A 203 -22.47 11.94 -11.98
C ASN A 203 -21.85 12.68 -10.79
N GLY A 204 -20.52 12.69 -10.67
CA GLY A 204 -19.84 13.36 -9.58
C GLY A 204 -18.38 12.91 -9.43
N TYR A 205 -17.79 13.25 -8.31
CA TYR A 205 -16.42 12.81 -8.01
C TYR A 205 -16.20 12.65 -6.49
N ILE A 206 -15.21 11.82 -6.16
CA ILE A 206 -14.71 11.63 -4.80
C ILE A 206 -13.32 12.27 -4.73
N GLU A 207 -13.06 13.07 -3.70
CA GLU A 207 -11.75 13.63 -3.41
C GLU A 207 -11.28 13.18 -2.03
N ILE A 208 -10.04 12.68 -1.96
CA ILE A 208 -9.44 12.14 -0.75
C ILE A 208 -8.07 12.80 -0.54
N MET A 209 -7.91 13.48 0.59
CA MET A 209 -6.64 14.05 1.02
C MET A 209 -5.94 13.09 1.98
N GLU A 210 -4.60 13.14 2.02
CA GLU A 210 -3.75 12.26 2.87
C GLU A 210 -4.11 10.76 2.70
N TYR A 211 -4.43 10.38 1.47
CA TYR A 211 -5.04 9.12 1.09
C TYR A 211 -4.34 7.83 1.62
N PRO A 212 -3.03 7.78 1.94
CA PRO A 212 -2.46 6.56 2.52
C PRO A 212 -3.11 6.14 3.84
N ARG A 213 -3.59 7.10 4.64
CA ARG A 213 -4.26 6.87 5.93
C ARG A 213 -5.46 7.78 6.09
N ALA A 214 -6.24 7.92 5.02
CA ALA A 214 -7.43 8.76 5.05
C ALA A 214 -8.50 8.18 5.98
N TRP A 215 -9.20 9.05 6.66
CA TRP A 215 -10.39 8.76 7.47
C TRP A 215 -11.58 9.64 7.07
N GLU A 216 -11.34 10.54 6.13
CA GLU A 216 -12.30 11.49 5.59
C GLU A 216 -12.14 11.61 4.08
N ALA A 217 -13.24 11.79 3.38
CA ALA A 217 -13.31 12.08 1.94
C ALA A 217 -14.48 13.00 1.65
N SER A 218 -14.44 13.75 0.54
CA SER A 218 -15.58 14.50 0.03
C SER A 218 -16.15 13.84 -1.21
N VAL A 219 -17.48 13.83 -1.31
CA VAL A 219 -18.25 13.34 -2.47
C VAL A 219 -19.07 14.49 -3.02
N THR A 220 -18.82 14.90 -4.26
CA THR A 220 -19.55 15.99 -4.91
C THR A 220 -20.41 15.43 -6.03
N TYR A 221 -21.67 15.79 -6.06
CA TYR A 221 -22.66 15.37 -7.06
C TYR A 221 -22.80 16.44 -8.14
N THR A 222 -22.67 16.07 -9.42
CA THR A 222 -22.68 17.02 -10.55
C THR A 222 -24.04 17.67 -10.75
N GLU A 223 -25.13 16.94 -10.55
CA GLU A 223 -26.49 17.43 -10.80
C GLU A 223 -26.91 18.58 -9.86
N THR A 224 -26.57 18.45 -8.57
CA THR A 224 -26.96 19.44 -7.55
C THR A 224 -25.83 20.40 -7.19
N GLY A 225 -24.58 20.01 -7.41
CA GLY A 225 -23.40 20.71 -6.91
C GLY A 225 -23.14 20.50 -5.41
N ASP A 226 -23.96 19.68 -4.75
CA ASP A 226 -23.82 19.40 -3.32
C ASP A 226 -22.56 18.57 -3.06
N THR A 227 -21.91 18.86 -1.93
CA THR A 227 -20.77 18.09 -1.44
C THR A 227 -21.08 17.49 -0.08
N GLU A 228 -20.92 16.19 0.03
CA GLU A 228 -21.05 15.42 1.26
C GLU A 228 -19.68 15.05 1.79
N VAL A 229 -19.47 15.18 3.10
CA VAL A 229 -18.24 14.70 3.77
C VAL A 229 -18.52 13.33 4.37
N ILE A 230 -17.74 12.36 3.95
CA ILE A 230 -17.78 10.97 4.42
C ILE A 230 -16.64 10.76 5.40
N THR A 231 -16.93 10.18 6.57
CA THR A 231 -15.91 9.85 7.57
C THR A 231 -16.04 8.39 8.01
N ALA A 232 -14.92 7.68 8.13
CA ALA A 232 -14.86 6.34 8.70
C ALA A 232 -13.43 5.99 9.17
N GLY A 233 -13.33 5.37 10.32
CA GLY A 233 -12.05 5.02 10.93
C GLY A 233 -11.33 6.22 11.54
N LYS A 234 -10.05 6.01 11.88
CA LYS A 234 -9.16 7.04 12.44
C LYS A 234 -7.74 6.81 11.93
N ASN A 235 -7.01 7.89 11.70
CA ASN A 235 -5.62 7.82 11.22
C ASN A 235 -4.69 7.10 12.20
N GLU A 236 -4.88 7.35 13.52
CA GLU A 236 -4.09 6.75 14.59
C GLU A 236 -4.23 5.24 14.70
N ASP A 237 -5.36 4.68 14.24
CA ASP A 237 -5.66 3.24 14.31
C ASP A 237 -5.25 2.50 13.03
N ALA A 238 -4.60 3.17 12.06
CA ALA A 238 -4.29 2.60 10.74
C ALA A 238 -3.52 1.26 10.80
N LEU A 239 -2.55 1.13 11.72
CA LEU A 239 -1.80 -0.12 11.89
C LEU A 239 -2.60 -1.19 12.63
N ALA A 240 -3.57 -0.79 13.47
CA ALA A 240 -4.46 -1.75 14.13
C ALA A 240 -5.40 -2.40 13.12
N TYR A 241 -5.93 -1.63 12.14
CA TYR A 241 -6.77 -2.20 11.07
C TYR A 241 -6.02 -3.23 10.22
N GLU A 242 -4.74 -3.02 9.93
CA GLU A 242 -3.92 -4.01 9.22
C GLU A 242 -3.79 -5.32 10.01
N LEU A 243 -3.58 -5.24 11.33
CA LEU A 243 -3.47 -6.41 12.19
C LEU A 243 -4.82 -7.11 12.36
N GLU A 244 -5.91 -6.36 12.54
CA GLU A 244 -7.27 -6.92 12.64
C GLU A 244 -7.66 -7.68 11.36
N ASP A 245 -7.37 -7.13 10.20
CA ASP A 245 -7.61 -7.81 8.91
C ASP A 245 -6.72 -9.04 8.74
N MET A 246 -5.46 -8.99 9.18
CA MET A 246 -4.55 -10.14 9.18
C MET A 246 -5.08 -11.28 10.07
N GLU A 247 -5.57 -10.97 11.27
CA GLU A 247 -6.17 -11.96 12.18
C GLU A 247 -7.42 -12.59 11.56
N GLN A 248 -8.27 -11.81 10.88
CA GLN A 248 -9.46 -12.31 10.18
C GLN A 248 -9.07 -13.22 9.00
N ALA A 249 -8.03 -12.86 8.24
CA ALA A 249 -7.53 -13.67 7.13
C ALA A 249 -6.99 -15.01 7.62
N ILE A 250 -6.25 -15.03 8.73
CA ILE A 250 -5.78 -16.27 9.37
C ILE A 250 -6.95 -17.12 9.86
N ALA A 251 -8.03 -16.50 10.33
CA ALA A 251 -9.25 -17.18 10.74
C ALA A 251 -10.09 -17.70 9.56
N GLY A 252 -9.72 -17.45 8.32
CA GLY A 252 -10.32 -17.97 7.10
C GLY A 252 -11.03 -16.97 6.20
N ASP A 253 -11.01 -15.67 6.52
CA ASP A 253 -11.53 -14.61 5.62
C ASP A 253 -10.41 -14.05 4.75
N GLU A 254 -10.03 -14.79 3.70
CA GLU A 254 -8.96 -14.41 2.79
C GLU A 254 -9.22 -13.07 2.05
N SER A 255 -10.46 -12.59 2.02
CA SER A 255 -10.80 -11.31 1.40
C SER A 255 -10.20 -10.10 2.13
N LYS A 256 -9.69 -10.30 3.33
CA LYS A 256 -9.11 -9.27 4.18
C LYS A 256 -7.66 -8.92 3.85
N MET A 257 -6.93 -9.84 3.18
CA MET A 257 -5.57 -9.57 2.73
C MET A 257 -5.50 -9.40 1.21
N HIS A 258 -4.96 -8.26 0.80
CA HIS A 258 -4.74 -7.90 -0.59
C HIS A 258 -3.24 -7.97 -0.91
N LEU A 259 -2.88 -8.53 -2.08
CA LEU A 259 -1.53 -8.63 -2.63
C LEU A 259 -1.45 -8.08 -4.05
#